data_2e14762f1b11f4119241d2a06ea13676
#
_entry.id   2e14762f1b11f4119241d2a06ea13676
#
_cell.length_a   1.000
_cell.length_b   1.000
_cell.length_c   1.000
_cell.angle_alpha   90.00
_cell.angle_beta   90.00
_cell.angle_gamma   90.00
#
_symmetry.space_group_name_H-M   'P 1'
#
loop_
_entity.id
_entity.type
_entity.pdbx_description
1 polymer ?
#
loop_
_entity_poly.entity_id
_entity_poly.type
_entity_poly.pdbx_seq_one_letter_code
_entity_poly.pdbx_strand_id
1 'polypeptide(L)'
;MTTFQLRRGKSESLKRFHPWIFSGALRGTLNRAPLPQEGEVVDIVDADGAFIARGHYQIGSIAVRVLTFRDEPIDHRFWVTRLREAFRMRKALQLNVNSEVNGIYRLVHGEGDRLPGLIIDIFGETAVMQAHSVGMHCDREAIADALLEATDGAVRNIYYKSETTLPYKADLKQENGFLRGNTEENVALENGLKFHIDWLKGQKTGFFVDQRDNRSLLEQYSRGRSVLNMFCYTGGFSVYAMRGGAECVHSVDASEQAIRLTEANIALNFPNDERHEAYAEDAFKFLDRAGSNYDLIVLDPPAFAKHKDALRNALKGYTRLNAIAFRKIKPGGIIFTFSCSQAVNKDQFRLAVFTAAAQSGRHVRILHQLHQPADHPINIYHPEGEYLKGLVLYVE
;
A
#
# COMPACT_ATOMS: atom_id res chain seq x y z
N MET A 1 30.97 -12.95 -8.64
CA MET A 1 29.53 -12.69 -8.84
C MET A 1 29.03 -13.58 -9.94
N THR A 2 27.91 -14.26 -9.75
CA THR A 2 27.30 -15.12 -10.76
C THR A 2 26.67 -14.28 -11.87
N THR A 3 26.88 -14.69 -13.12
CA THR A 3 26.32 -14.00 -14.30
C THR A 3 25.33 -14.88 -15.02
N PHE A 4 24.11 -14.38 -15.24
CA PHE A 4 23.12 -15.03 -16.07
C PHE A 4 23.12 -14.44 -17.50
N GLN A 5 22.96 -15.31 -18.49
CA GLN A 5 22.81 -14.91 -19.87
C GLN A 5 21.34 -14.97 -20.28
N LEU A 6 20.87 -13.93 -20.95
CA LEU A 6 19.54 -13.90 -21.54
C LEU A 6 19.46 -14.73 -22.83
N ARG A 7 18.28 -15.25 -23.08
CA ARG A 7 17.95 -15.82 -24.39
C ARG A 7 17.88 -14.70 -25.46
N ARG A 8 18.26 -15.00 -26.68
CA ARG A 8 18.18 -14.05 -27.79
C ARG A 8 16.75 -13.47 -27.93
N GLY A 9 16.63 -12.16 -28.08
CA GLY A 9 15.35 -11.43 -28.15
C GLY A 9 14.64 -11.22 -26.82
N LYS A 10 15.25 -11.56 -25.67
CA LYS A 10 14.65 -11.34 -24.32
C LYS A 10 15.21 -10.14 -23.56
N SER A 11 16.06 -9.33 -24.21
CA SER A 11 16.61 -8.11 -23.61
C SER A 11 15.74 -6.86 -23.79
N GLU A 12 14.71 -6.89 -24.64
CA GLU A 12 13.97 -5.69 -25.03
C GLU A 12 13.21 -5.02 -23.90
N SER A 13 12.62 -5.79 -22.96
CA SER A 13 11.96 -5.22 -21.79
C SER A 13 12.96 -4.54 -20.84
N LEU A 14 14.15 -5.12 -20.70
CA LEU A 14 15.21 -4.58 -19.86
C LEU A 14 15.86 -3.33 -20.45
N LYS A 15 16.02 -3.26 -21.77
CA LYS A 15 16.45 -2.04 -22.49
C LYS A 15 15.45 -0.89 -22.30
N ARG A 16 14.21 -1.20 -21.96
CA ARG A 16 13.16 -0.26 -21.57
C ARG A 16 12.99 -0.14 -20.05
N PHE A 17 13.99 -0.53 -19.28
CA PHE A 17 14.08 -0.40 -17.83
C PHE A 17 13.01 -1.13 -17.01
N HIS A 18 12.43 -2.23 -17.56
CA HIS A 18 11.53 -3.06 -16.78
C HIS A 18 12.29 -3.74 -15.64
N PRO A 19 11.85 -3.64 -14.36
CA PRO A 19 12.64 -4.06 -13.21
C PRO A 19 12.62 -5.57 -12.93
N TRP A 20 11.84 -6.36 -13.68
CA TRP A 20 11.73 -7.80 -13.46
C TRP A 20 12.28 -8.61 -14.63
N ILE A 21 13.03 -9.65 -14.30
CA ILE A 21 13.49 -10.66 -15.25
C ILE A 21 12.80 -11.97 -14.93
N PHE A 22 11.96 -12.42 -15.85
CA PHE A 22 11.25 -13.68 -15.69
C PHE A 22 12.16 -14.87 -15.97
N SER A 23 11.96 -15.99 -15.26
CA SER A 23 12.77 -17.21 -15.41
C SER A 23 12.84 -17.72 -16.84
N GLY A 24 11.75 -17.58 -17.63
CA GLY A 24 11.71 -17.93 -19.04
C GLY A 24 12.59 -17.09 -19.96
N ALA A 25 13.10 -15.94 -19.49
CA ALA A 25 14.03 -15.10 -20.26
C ALA A 25 15.49 -15.52 -20.11
N LEU A 26 15.82 -16.28 -19.05
CA LEU A 26 17.17 -16.72 -18.76
C LEU A 26 17.52 -17.95 -19.60
N ARG A 27 18.73 -17.97 -20.18
CA ARG A 27 19.33 -19.14 -20.82
C ARG A 27 19.99 -20.06 -19.79
N GLY A 28 20.52 -19.50 -18.72
CA GLY A 28 21.27 -20.15 -17.65
C GLY A 28 22.42 -19.26 -17.19
N THR A 29 23.25 -19.79 -16.29
CA THR A 29 24.48 -19.12 -15.85
C THR A 29 25.53 -19.14 -16.94
N LEU A 30 26.31 -18.06 -17.02
CA LEU A 30 27.44 -17.97 -17.96
C LEU A 30 28.47 -19.07 -17.60
N ASN A 31 29.04 -19.71 -18.63
CA ASN A 31 30.00 -20.80 -18.46
C ASN A 31 29.51 -21.99 -17.63
N ARG A 32 28.17 -22.19 -17.52
CA ARG A 32 27.54 -23.23 -16.71
C ARG A 32 27.95 -23.20 -15.23
N ALA A 33 28.23 -22.02 -14.70
CA ALA A 33 28.50 -21.85 -13.27
C ALA A 33 27.33 -22.37 -12.42
N PRO A 34 27.56 -22.79 -11.18
CA PRO A 34 26.49 -23.16 -10.26
C PRO A 34 25.46 -22.04 -10.10
N LEU A 35 24.20 -22.40 -9.81
CA LEU A 35 23.18 -21.42 -9.48
C LEU A 35 23.55 -20.71 -8.16
N PRO A 36 23.32 -19.38 -8.08
CA PRO A 36 23.54 -18.63 -6.84
C PRO A 36 22.50 -19.03 -5.78
N GLN A 37 22.77 -18.67 -4.54
CA GLN A 37 21.76 -18.74 -3.48
C GLN A 37 20.69 -17.66 -3.70
N GLU A 38 19.48 -17.92 -3.21
CA GLU A 38 18.43 -16.89 -3.24
C GLU A 38 18.86 -15.68 -2.42
N GLY A 39 18.60 -14.49 -2.97
CA GLY A 39 19.00 -13.22 -2.38
C GLY A 39 20.38 -12.73 -2.84
N GLU A 40 21.23 -13.57 -3.44
CA GLU A 40 22.51 -13.11 -3.96
C GLU A 40 22.34 -12.11 -5.11
N VAL A 41 23.27 -11.13 -5.15
CA VAL A 41 23.39 -10.20 -6.26
C VAL A 41 24.04 -10.89 -7.46
N VAL A 42 23.41 -10.75 -8.62
CA VAL A 42 23.85 -11.37 -9.87
C VAL A 42 23.93 -10.36 -11.01
N ASP A 43 24.84 -10.60 -11.95
CA ASP A 43 24.91 -9.86 -13.20
C ASP A 43 24.05 -10.51 -14.28
N ILE A 44 23.50 -9.68 -15.13
CA ILE A 44 22.72 -10.08 -16.31
C ILE A 44 23.40 -9.54 -17.55
N VAL A 45 23.68 -10.44 -18.50
CA VAL A 45 24.21 -10.10 -19.81
C VAL A 45 23.23 -10.51 -20.90
N ASP A 46 23.29 -9.84 -22.03
CA ASP A 46 22.51 -10.24 -23.21
C ASP A 46 23.02 -11.54 -23.88
N ALA A 47 22.43 -11.89 -24.99
CA ALA A 47 22.82 -13.09 -25.77
C ALA A 47 24.25 -13.02 -26.31
N ASP A 48 24.80 -11.83 -26.48
CA ASP A 48 26.12 -11.56 -27.01
C ASP A 48 27.17 -11.29 -25.91
N GLY A 49 26.76 -11.33 -24.64
CA GLY A 49 27.63 -11.17 -23.48
C GLY A 49 27.78 -9.74 -22.95
N ALA A 50 27.06 -8.77 -23.52
CA ALA A 50 27.11 -7.39 -23.03
C ALA A 50 26.31 -7.25 -21.73
N PHE A 51 26.84 -6.50 -20.75
CA PHE A 51 26.15 -6.21 -19.49
C PHE A 51 24.84 -5.44 -19.73
N ILE A 52 23.77 -5.84 -19.03
CA ILE A 52 22.46 -5.17 -19.09
C ILE A 52 22.01 -4.67 -17.72
N ALA A 53 22.12 -5.51 -16.68
CA ALA A 53 21.56 -5.19 -15.37
C ALA A 53 22.26 -5.98 -14.26
N ARG A 54 22.05 -5.53 -13.02
CA ARG A 54 22.45 -6.20 -11.78
C ARG A 54 21.28 -6.22 -10.82
N GLY A 55 21.05 -7.32 -10.10
CA GLY A 55 19.91 -7.44 -9.20
C GLY A 55 19.93 -8.72 -8.36
N HIS A 56 18.91 -8.87 -7.52
CA HIS A 56 18.75 -10.02 -6.63
C HIS A 56 18.15 -11.22 -7.36
N TYR A 57 18.82 -12.36 -7.24
CA TYR A 57 18.29 -13.65 -7.71
C TYR A 57 17.27 -14.23 -6.72
N GLN A 58 16.21 -14.85 -7.25
CA GLN A 58 15.21 -15.57 -6.46
C GLN A 58 14.60 -16.70 -7.29
N ILE A 59 14.33 -17.84 -6.65
CA ILE A 59 13.62 -18.95 -7.29
C ILE A 59 12.15 -18.59 -7.47
N GLY A 60 11.66 -18.67 -8.72
CA GLY A 60 10.27 -18.37 -9.02
C GLY A 60 10.07 -17.86 -10.44
N SER A 61 8.88 -17.32 -10.72
CA SER A 61 8.56 -16.74 -12.02
C SER A 61 9.36 -15.46 -12.30
N ILE A 62 9.55 -14.61 -11.28
CA ILE A 62 10.44 -13.45 -11.33
C ILE A 62 11.79 -13.92 -10.77
N ALA A 63 12.71 -14.27 -11.68
CA ALA A 63 13.99 -14.86 -11.30
C ALA A 63 15.02 -13.81 -10.87
N VAL A 64 14.94 -12.57 -11.38
CA VAL A 64 15.80 -11.47 -10.91
C VAL A 64 14.99 -10.19 -10.78
N ARG A 65 15.17 -9.52 -9.65
CA ARG A 65 14.70 -8.15 -9.41
C ARG A 65 15.86 -7.20 -9.60
N VAL A 66 15.75 -6.36 -10.62
CA VAL A 66 16.83 -5.45 -11.04
C VAL A 66 16.97 -4.29 -10.06
N LEU A 67 18.16 -4.11 -9.50
CA LEU A 67 18.54 -2.98 -8.65
C LEU A 67 19.13 -1.83 -9.47
N THR A 68 19.90 -2.17 -10.51
CA THR A 68 20.51 -1.18 -11.37
C THR A 68 20.69 -1.70 -12.80
N PHE A 69 20.64 -0.76 -13.75
CA PHE A 69 20.98 -0.98 -15.18
C PHE A 69 22.38 -0.46 -15.51
N ARG A 70 23.17 -0.12 -14.51
CA ARG A 70 24.56 0.33 -14.63
C ARG A 70 25.47 -0.72 -14.02
N ASP A 71 26.68 -0.82 -14.55
CA ASP A 71 27.72 -1.63 -13.94
C ASP A 71 28.33 -0.85 -12.75
N GLU A 72 27.67 -0.98 -11.61
CA GLU A 72 28.03 -0.33 -10.33
C GLU A 72 27.88 -1.35 -9.19
N PRO A 73 28.68 -1.24 -8.12
CA PRO A 73 28.57 -2.14 -6.97
C PRO A 73 27.26 -1.90 -6.21
N ILE A 74 26.70 -2.97 -5.65
CA ILE A 74 25.59 -2.91 -4.69
C ILE A 74 26.22 -2.92 -3.30
N ASP A 75 26.65 -1.77 -2.84
CA ASP A 75 27.32 -1.53 -1.57
C ASP A 75 26.52 -0.55 -0.69
N HIS A 76 27.09 -0.17 0.45
CA HIS A 76 26.45 0.79 1.35
C HIS A 76 26.12 2.11 0.65
N ARG A 77 27.04 2.64 -0.19
CA ARG A 77 26.85 3.89 -0.94
C ARG A 77 25.68 3.77 -1.93
N PHE A 78 25.50 2.61 -2.56
CA PHE A 78 24.34 2.35 -3.43
C PHE A 78 23.03 2.51 -2.65
N TRP A 79 22.92 1.85 -1.49
CA TRP A 79 21.73 1.92 -0.64
C TRP A 79 21.44 3.34 -0.16
N VAL A 80 22.46 4.03 0.36
CA VAL A 80 22.33 5.44 0.78
C VAL A 80 21.86 6.33 -0.36
N THR A 81 22.39 6.15 -1.56
CA THR A 81 22.02 6.96 -2.73
C THR A 81 20.55 6.74 -3.09
N ARG A 82 20.08 5.49 -3.18
CA ARG A 82 18.69 5.14 -3.51
C ARG A 82 17.70 5.66 -2.46
N LEU A 83 18.01 5.45 -1.19
CA LEU A 83 17.16 5.92 -0.10
C LEU A 83 17.11 7.44 -0.01
N ARG A 84 18.26 8.12 -0.24
CA ARG A 84 18.30 9.59 -0.28
C ARG A 84 17.53 10.18 -1.44
N GLU A 85 17.52 9.53 -2.61
CA GLU A 85 16.67 9.92 -3.76
C GLU A 85 15.17 9.80 -3.40
N ALA A 86 14.76 8.68 -2.79
CA ALA A 86 13.40 8.48 -2.32
C ALA A 86 13.00 9.54 -1.26
N PHE A 87 13.86 9.80 -0.30
CA PHE A 87 13.63 10.80 0.75
C PHE A 87 13.51 12.22 0.19
N ARG A 88 14.36 12.60 -0.77
CA ARG A 88 14.28 13.91 -1.45
C ARG A 88 12.97 14.08 -2.20
N MET A 89 12.49 13.03 -2.86
CA MET A 89 11.21 13.07 -3.56
C MET A 89 10.06 13.31 -2.57
N ARG A 90 10.04 12.62 -1.42
CA ARG A 90 9.02 12.85 -0.38
C ARG A 90 9.10 14.25 0.21
N LYS A 91 10.30 14.79 0.43
CA LYS A 91 10.45 16.20 0.85
C LYS A 91 9.87 17.18 -0.18
N ALA A 92 10.06 16.93 -1.47
CA ALA A 92 9.45 17.75 -2.53
C ALA A 92 7.91 17.67 -2.53
N LEU A 93 7.33 16.58 -2.01
CA LEU A 93 5.88 16.42 -1.78
C LEU A 93 5.42 16.96 -0.42
N GLN A 94 6.27 17.70 0.31
CA GLN A 94 6.01 18.23 1.65
C GLN A 94 5.78 17.14 2.72
N LEU A 95 6.32 15.95 2.51
CA LEU A 95 6.31 14.83 3.45
C LEU A 95 7.68 14.73 4.10
N ASN A 96 7.72 14.81 5.44
CA ASN A 96 8.98 14.85 6.17
C ASN A 96 8.84 14.19 7.55
N VAL A 97 9.91 13.53 8.01
CA VAL A 97 9.99 12.82 9.30
C VAL A 97 9.60 13.72 10.47
N ASN A 98 10.12 14.94 10.51
CA ASN A 98 9.89 15.91 11.60
C ASN A 98 8.77 16.92 11.26
N SER A 99 7.79 16.53 10.45
CA SER A 99 6.70 17.41 10.10
C SER A 99 5.67 17.47 11.24
N GLU A 100 5.33 18.67 11.67
CA GLU A 100 4.20 18.91 12.58
C GLU A 100 2.83 18.64 11.94
N VAL A 101 2.81 18.37 10.63
CA VAL A 101 1.58 18.13 9.86
C VAL A 101 1.53 16.74 9.26
N ASN A 102 2.62 16.29 8.60
CA ASN A 102 2.68 15.03 7.86
C ASN A 102 3.92 14.21 8.20
N GLY A 103 3.85 13.48 9.30
CA GLY A 103 4.84 12.49 9.72
C GLY A 103 4.48 11.05 9.36
N ILE A 104 3.35 10.82 8.65
CA ILE A 104 2.91 9.52 8.15
C ILE A 104 3.00 9.52 6.62
N TYR A 105 3.91 8.71 6.06
CA TYR A 105 4.01 8.56 4.60
C TYR A 105 4.83 7.33 4.20
N ARG A 106 4.68 6.88 2.97
CA ARG A 106 5.53 5.85 2.37
C ARG A 106 6.83 6.45 1.84
N LEU A 107 7.95 6.05 2.44
CA LEU A 107 9.28 6.47 1.99
C LEU A 107 9.78 5.63 0.80
N VAL A 108 9.53 4.32 0.81
CA VAL A 108 9.93 3.44 -0.28
C VAL A 108 8.76 2.59 -0.74
N HIS A 109 8.45 2.68 -2.02
CA HIS A 109 7.38 1.92 -2.69
C HIS A 109 7.93 0.98 -3.77
N GLY A 110 8.75 0.03 -3.37
CA GLY A 110 9.26 -1.05 -4.23
C GLY A 110 9.83 -0.56 -5.56
N GLU A 111 9.29 -1.09 -6.63
CA GLU A 111 9.66 -0.80 -8.02
C GLU A 111 9.50 0.68 -8.39
N GLY A 112 8.58 1.37 -7.75
CA GLY A 112 8.36 2.81 -7.92
C GLY A 112 9.57 3.66 -7.52
N ASP A 113 10.30 3.21 -6.52
CA ASP A 113 11.53 3.84 -6.01
C ASP A 113 12.80 3.12 -6.46
N ARG A 114 12.72 2.22 -7.42
CA ARG A 114 13.84 1.40 -7.93
C ARG A 114 14.50 0.53 -6.85
N LEU A 115 13.71 0.11 -5.86
CA LEU A 115 14.07 -0.80 -4.78
C LEU A 115 13.07 -1.98 -4.76
N PRO A 116 13.04 -2.82 -5.82
CA PRO A 116 11.99 -3.81 -6.03
C PRO A 116 11.88 -4.79 -4.88
N GLY A 117 10.68 -4.87 -4.31
CA GLY A 117 10.40 -5.74 -3.17
C GLY A 117 10.74 -5.13 -1.80
N LEU A 118 11.02 -3.82 -1.71
CA LEU A 118 11.21 -3.11 -0.44
C LEU A 118 10.05 -2.13 -0.21
N ILE A 119 9.46 -2.17 0.97
CA ILE A 119 8.49 -1.19 1.45
C ILE A 119 9.02 -0.57 2.74
N ILE A 120 8.99 0.77 2.83
CA ILE A 120 9.30 1.49 4.06
C ILE A 120 8.24 2.56 4.26
N ASP A 121 7.50 2.47 5.36
CA ASP A 121 6.57 3.49 5.82
C ASP A 121 7.15 4.24 7.02
N ILE A 122 6.99 5.55 7.05
CA ILE A 122 7.44 6.43 8.12
C ILE A 122 6.24 6.77 9.00
N PHE A 123 6.48 6.70 10.31
CA PHE A 123 5.55 7.08 11.36
C PHE A 123 6.30 7.92 12.41
N GLY A 124 6.33 9.25 12.22
CA GLY A 124 7.18 10.14 13.01
C GLY A 124 8.66 9.81 12.83
N GLU A 125 9.37 9.47 13.90
CA GLU A 125 10.79 9.10 13.88
C GLU A 125 11.01 7.58 13.67
N THR A 126 9.94 6.81 13.51
CA THR A 126 9.98 5.35 13.32
C THR A 126 9.70 4.97 11.88
N ALA A 127 10.58 4.17 11.30
CA ALA A 127 10.38 3.52 10.01
C ALA A 127 9.93 2.07 10.22
N VAL A 128 8.88 1.65 9.54
CA VAL A 128 8.48 0.25 9.45
C VAL A 128 8.88 -0.30 8.10
N MET A 129 9.83 -1.26 8.11
CA MET A 129 10.42 -1.85 6.91
C MET A 129 9.84 -3.24 6.65
N GLN A 130 9.42 -3.48 5.41
CA GLN A 130 8.99 -4.80 4.93
C GLN A 130 9.79 -5.21 3.70
N ALA A 131 10.30 -6.43 3.73
CA ALA A 131 10.85 -7.10 2.56
C ALA A 131 9.78 -8.02 1.94
N HIS A 132 9.63 -7.93 0.63
CA HIS A 132 8.75 -8.77 -0.19
C HIS A 132 9.57 -9.69 -1.13
N SER A 133 10.89 -9.70 -0.98
CA SER A 133 11.82 -10.56 -1.71
C SER A 133 12.95 -11.03 -0.81
N VAL A 134 13.55 -12.18 -1.15
CA VAL A 134 14.65 -12.77 -0.38
C VAL A 134 15.85 -11.82 -0.35
N GLY A 135 16.19 -11.17 -1.46
CA GLY A 135 17.33 -10.25 -1.52
C GLY A 135 17.17 -9.06 -0.58
N MET A 136 15.99 -8.43 -0.55
CA MET A 136 15.72 -7.32 0.38
C MET A 136 15.73 -7.77 1.85
N HIS A 137 15.36 -9.02 2.12
CA HIS A 137 15.51 -9.60 3.44
C HIS A 137 16.98 -9.80 3.82
N CYS A 138 17.80 -10.35 2.92
CA CYS A 138 19.23 -10.55 3.16
C CYS A 138 19.95 -9.23 3.44
N ASP A 139 19.62 -8.18 2.71
CA ASP A 139 20.26 -6.85 2.82
C ASP A 139 19.62 -5.94 3.88
N ARG A 140 18.64 -6.40 4.65
CA ARG A 140 17.87 -5.56 5.59
C ARG A 140 18.71 -4.76 6.58
N GLU A 141 19.83 -5.34 7.07
CA GLU A 141 20.74 -4.66 8.01
C GLU A 141 21.50 -3.52 7.31
N ALA A 142 22.05 -3.78 6.12
CA ALA A 142 22.73 -2.77 5.32
C ALA A 142 21.77 -1.65 4.88
N ILE A 143 20.53 -2.01 4.53
CA ILE A 143 19.46 -1.05 4.19
C ILE A 143 19.09 -0.22 5.42
N ALA A 144 19.02 -0.82 6.62
CA ALA A 144 18.73 -0.09 7.86
C ALA A 144 19.80 0.94 8.18
N ASP A 145 21.09 0.58 8.10
CA ASP A 145 22.19 1.52 8.31
C ASP A 145 22.18 2.66 7.29
N ALA A 146 21.97 2.32 6.02
CA ALA A 146 21.85 3.29 4.94
C ALA A 146 20.65 4.22 5.11
N LEU A 147 19.54 3.75 5.69
CA LEU A 147 18.35 4.56 5.96
C LEU A 147 18.60 5.64 7.01
N LEU A 148 19.31 5.31 8.10
CA LEU A 148 19.69 6.28 9.11
C LEU A 148 20.57 7.40 8.50
N GLU A 149 21.55 7.03 7.66
CA GLU A 149 22.38 7.99 6.96
C GLU A 149 21.62 8.81 5.92
N ALA A 150 20.77 8.17 5.11
CA ALA A 150 20.03 8.82 4.04
C ALA A 150 19.01 9.86 4.55
N THR A 151 18.54 9.70 5.78
CA THR A 151 17.60 10.62 6.45
C THR A 151 18.28 11.61 7.38
N ASP A 152 19.63 11.66 7.39
CA ASP A 152 20.44 12.52 8.27
C ASP A 152 20.07 12.33 9.75
N GLY A 153 19.73 11.09 10.16
CA GLY A 153 19.33 10.73 11.53
C GLY A 153 17.92 11.20 11.92
N ALA A 154 17.11 11.68 10.98
CA ALA A 154 15.72 12.03 11.25
C ALA A 154 14.87 10.80 11.58
N VAL A 155 15.10 9.67 10.92
CA VAL A 155 14.63 8.35 11.36
C VAL A 155 15.57 7.85 12.45
N ARG A 156 15.02 7.45 13.60
CA ARG A 156 15.78 6.94 14.75
C ARG A 156 15.51 5.48 15.05
N ASN A 157 14.32 5.02 14.74
CA ASN A 157 13.87 3.67 15.02
C ASN A 157 13.50 2.97 13.72
N ILE A 158 13.93 1.72 13.54
CA ILE A 158 13.61 0.91 12.36
C ILE A 158 13.05 -0.42 12.85
N TYR A 159 11.75 -0.62 12.67
CA TYR A 159 11.05 -1.87 12.97
C TYR A 159 10.91 -2.70 11.70
N TYR A 160 11.45 -3.91 11.72
CA TYR A 160 11.34 -4.87 10.63
C TYR A 160 10.10 -5.76 10.81
N LYS A 161 9.23 -5.81 9.82
CA LYS A 161 7.95 -6.53 9.87
C LYS A 161 7.71 -7.34 8.60
N SER A 162 8.39 -8.46 8.46
CA SER A 162 8.35 -9.25 7.21
C SER A 162 7.92 -10.71 7.39
N GLU A 163 7.51 -11.12 8.57
CA GLU A 163 7.09 -12.50 8.86
C GLU A 163 6.03 -13.03 7.86
N THR A 164 5.11 -12.16 7.42
CA THR A 164 4.01 -12.53 6.52
C THR A 164 4.19 -12.06 5.07
N THR A 165 5.27 -11.32 4.76
CA THR A 165 5.46 -10.70 3.43
C THR A 165 6.48 -11.41 2.56
N LEU A 166 7.36 -12.21 3.16
CA LEU A 166 8.37 -12.95 2.42
C LEU A 166 7.79 -14.19 1.72
N PRO A 167 8.41 -14.61 0.61
CA PRO A 167 8.00 -15.81 -0.08
C PRO A 167 8.13 -17.03 0.84
N TYR A 168 7.02 -17.68 1.18
CA TYR A 168 7.01 -18.83 2.11
C TYR A 168 7.88 -20.01 1.66
N LYS A 169 8.11 -20.14 0.34
CA LYS A 169 8.96 -21.19 -0.25
C LYS A 169 10.44 -21.04 0.05
N ALA A 170 10.87 -19.86 0.50
CA ALA A 170 12.27 -19.60 0.82
C ALA A 170 12.69 -20.16 2.19
N ASP A 171 11.74 -20.67 2.99
CA ASP A 171 11.93 -21.23 4.34
C ASP A 171 12.83 -20.37 5.25
N LEU A 172 12.64 -19.06 5.14
CA LEU A 172 13.41 -18.10 5.93
C LEU A 172 12.82 -18.04 7.35
N LYS A 173 13.62 -18.35 8.35
CA LYS A 173 13.26 -18.06 9.75
C LYS A 173 13.32 -16.57 9.96
N GLN A 174 12.18 -15.98 10.32
CA GLN A 174 12.06 -14.55 10.49
C GLN A 174 11.36 -14.23 11.79
N GLU A 175 11.91 -13.26 12.47
CA GLU A 175 11.26 -12.63 13.60
C GLU A 175 11.10 -11.15 13.28
N ASN A 176 9.91 -10.62 13.52
CA ASN A 176 9.68 -9.18 13.49
C ASN A 176 10.40 -8.55 14.69
N GLY A 177 10.95 -7.35 14.52
CA GLY A 177 11.65 -6.68 15.61
C GLY A 177 12.35 -5.41 15.18
N PHE A 178 12.89 -4.69 16.17
CA PHE A 178 13.71 -3.51 15.89
C PHE A 178 15.09 -3.90 15.35
N LEU A 179 15.45 -3.38 14.18
CA LEU A 179 16.81 -3.45 13.63
C LEU A 179 17.67 -2.34 14.19
N ARG A 180 17.09 -1.17 14.44
CA ARG A 180 17.77 0.02 15.00
C ARG A 180 16.84 0.74 15.94
N GLY A 181 17.38 1.31 17.00
CA GLY A 181 16.61 2.01 18.02
C GLY A 181 15.63 1.10 18.77
N ASN A 182 14.75 1.73 19.52
CA ASN A 182 13.61 1.12 20.19
C ASN A 182 12.67 2.22 20.65
N THR A 183 11.36 2.01 20.60
CA THR A 183 10.38 2.98 21.09
C THR A 183 9.05 2.31 21.38
N GLU A 184 8.34 2.82 22.37
CA GLU A 184 6.93 2.53 22.64
C GLU A 184 6.01 3.63 22.09
N GLU A 185 6.58 4.76 21.66
CA GLU A 185 5.83 5.87 21.09
C GLU A 185 5.30 5.50 19.73
N ASN A 186 3.98 5.40 19.63
CA ASN A 186 3.27 4.92 18.46
C ASN A 186 2.23 5.91 17.91
N VAL A 187 2.33 7.19 18.27
CA VAL A 187 1.46 8.25 17.72
C VAL A 187 2.20 9.02 16.66
N ALA A 188 1.58 9.16 15.49
CA ALA A 188 2.11 9.94 14.38
C ALA A 188 1.04 10.83 13.76
N LEU A 189 1.46 11.82 12.96
CA LEU A 189 0.60 12.84 12.36
C LEU A 189 0.37 12.61 10.88
N GLU A 190 -0.88 12.69 10.45
CA GLU A 190 -1.27 12.78 9.04
C GLU A 190 -2.20 13.98 8.85
N ASN A 191 -1.75 14.96 8.05
CA ASN A 191 -2.48 16.20 7.81
C ASN A 191 -2.93 16.91 9.11
N GLY A 192 -2.08 16.88 10.15
CA GLY A 192 -2.35 17.46 11.47
C GLY A 192 -3.23 16.62 12.38
N LEU A 193 -3.76 15.49 11.94
CA LEU A 193 -4.51 14.54 12.75
C LEU A 193 -3.58 13.49 13.36
N LYS A 194 -3.82 13.11 14.59
CA LYS A 194 -3.03 12.13 15.34
C LYS A 194 -3.60 10.73 15.16
N PHE A 195 -2.71 9.74 14.95
CA PHE A 195 -3.10 8.35 14.84
C PHE A 195 -2.19 7.44 15.66
N HIS A 196 -2.77 6.52 16.40
CA HIS A 196 -2.05 5.37 16.93
C HIS A 196 -1.70 4.40 15.81
N ILE A 197 -0.44 4.03 15.73
CA ILE A 197 0.09 3.11 14.73
C ILE A 197 0.42 1.79 15.38
N ASP A 198 -0.25 0.72 14.98
CA ASP A 198 0.02 -0.61 15.50
C ASP A 198 0.96 -1.38 14.56
N TRP A 199 2.25 -1.04 14.56
CA TRP A 199 3.22 -1.79 13.76
C TRP A 199 3.54 -3.18 14.32
N LEU A 200 3.24 -3.46 15.58
CA LEU A 200 3.48 -4.76 16.19
C LEU A 200 2.48 -5.80 15.70
N LYS A 201 1.18 -5.53 15.88
CA LYS A 201 0.09 -6.49 15.61
C LYS A 201 -0.84 -6.07 14.47
N GLY A 202 -0.82 -4.80 14.06
CA GLY A 202 -1.66 -4.25 13.01
C GLY A 202 -1.37 -4.84 11.64
N GLN A 203 -2.30 -4.67 10.71
CA GLN A 203 -2.16 -5.12 9.34
C GLN A 203 -1.06 -4.32 8.61
N LYS A 204 -0.41 -4.95 7.63
CA LYS A 204 0.69 -4.36 6.85
C LYS A 204 1.74 -3.71 7.78
N THR A 205 2.01 -2.42 7.61
CA THR A 205 2.95 -1.64 8.43
C THR A 205 2.33 -1.04 9.68
N GLY A 206 1.01 -1.23 9.91
CA GLY A 206 0.27 -0.73 11.07
C GLY A 206 -0.76 0.35 10.75
N PHE A 207 -0.70 0.93 9.53
CA PHE A 207 -1.63 1.94 9.04
C PHE A 207 -1.74 1.88 7.50
N PHE A 208 -2.88 2.31 6.95
CA PHE A 208 -3.09 2.37 5.49
C PHE A 208 -2.71 3.75 4.96
N VAL A 209 -1.42 3.94 4.71
CA VAL A 209 -0.84 5.22 4.24
C VAL A 209 -1.34 5.58 2.85
N ASP A 210 -1.70 4.59 2.04
CA ASP A 210 -2.15 4.73 0.66
C ASP A 210 -3.52 5.42 0.48
N GLN A 211 -4.25 5.66 1.57
CA GLN A 211 -5.55 6.35 1.54
C GLN A 211 -5.51 7.81 1.99
N ARG A 212 -4.33 8.39 2.28
CA ARG A 212 -4.20 9.78 2.81
C ARG A 212 -4.95 10.82 1.99
N ASP A 213 -4.71 10.85 0.69
CA ASP A 213 -5.32 11.87 -0.20
C ASP A 213 -6.83 11.64 -0.35
N ASN A 214 -7.26 10.36 -0.34
CA ASN A 214 -8.67 9.99 -0.39
C ASN A 214 -9.40 10.36 0.90
N ARG A 215 -8.74 10.24 2.07
CA ARG A 215 -9.27 10.73 3.35
C ARG A 215 -9.44 12.25 3.34
N SER A 216 -8.45 12.99 2.84
CA SER A 216 -8.53 14.46 2.69
C SER A 216 -9.66 14.89 1.76
N LEU A 217 -9.89 14.14 0.69
CA LEU A 217 -11.01 14.43 -0.20
C LEU A 217 -12.35 14.16 0.48
N LEU A 218 -12.48 13.06 1.22
CA LEU A 218 -13.71 12.73 1.97
C LEU A 218 -14.04 13.83 3.00
N GLU A 219 -13.05 14.38 3.68
CA GLU A 219 -13.22 15.48 4.62
C GLU A 219 -13.99 16.66 4.00
N GLN A 220 -13.67 17.02 2.75
CA GLN A 220 -14.32 18.12 2.02
C GLN A 220 -15.81 17.86 1.77
N TYR A 221 -16.20 16.58 1.71
CA TYR A 221 -17.59 16.16 1.50
C TYR A 221 -18.37 15.92 2.80
N SER A 222 -17.75 16.02 3.98
CA SER A 222 -18.32 15.53 5.24
C SER A 222 -19.23 16.54 5.95
N ARG A 223 -19.08 17.85 5.70
CA ARG A 223 -19.79 18.90 6.45
C ARG A 223 -21.30 18.72 6.41
N GLY A 224 -21.93 18.68 7.60
CA GLY A 224 -23.38 18.58 7.77
C GLY A 224 -23.97 17.23 7.32
N ARG A 225 -23.17 16.17 7.26
CA ARG A 225 -23.59 14.84 6.77
C ARG A 225 -23.50 13.78 7.83
N SER A 226 -24.40 12.80 7.73
CA SER A 226 -24.31 11.53 8.43
C SER A 226 -23.43 10.58 7.61
N VAL A 227 -22.30 10.16 8.19
CA VAL A 227 -21.26 9.39 7.51
C VAL A 227 -21.24 7.94 8.01
N LEU A 228 -21.16 6.99 7.09
CA LEU A 228 -20.94 5.56 7.39
C LEU A 228 -19.60 5.11 6.79
N ASN A 229 -18.65 4.76 7.65
CA ASN A 229 -17.35 4.21 7.26
C ASN A 229 -17.34 2.69 7.45
N MET A 230 -17.46 1.94 6.34
CA MET A 230 -17.44 0.49 6.31
C MET A 230 -16.02 -0.03 6.09
N PHE A 231 -15.65 -1.12 6.79
CA PHE A 231 -14.28 -1.65 6.81
C PHE A 231 -13.30 -0.60 7.35
N CYS A 232 -13.68 0.03 8.46
CA CYS A 232 -13.03 1.23 8.95
C CYS A 232 -11.60 1.02 9.44
N TYR A 233 -11.18 -0.22 9.73
CA TYR A 233 -9.88 -0.57 10.32
C TYR A 233 -9.60 0.30 11.56
N THR A 234 -8.63 1.22 11.50
CA THR A 234 -8.29 2.14 12.61
C THR A 234 -9.02 3.49 12.55
N GLY A 235 -10.09 3.59 11.78
CA GLY A 235 -10.96 4.76 11.72
C GLY A 235 -10.41 5.95 10.94
N GLY A 236 -9.42 5.76 10.05
CA GLY A 236 -8.79 6.86 9.34
C GLY A 236 -9.80 7.77 8.62
N PHE A 237 -10.72 7.23 7.83
CA PHE A 237 -11.78 8.02 7.18
C PHE A 237 -12.73 8.68 8.18
N SER A 238 -13.02 8.02 9.32
CA SER A 238 -13.92 8.55 10.35
C SER A 238 -13.33 9.78 11.04
N VAL A 239 -12.04 9.76 11.38
CA VAL A 239 -11.33 10.91 11.98
C VAL A 239 -11.36 12.11 11.02
N TYR A 240 -11.16 11.90 9.72
CA TYR A 240 -11.26 12.97 8.72
C TYR A 240 -12.70 13.47 8.53
N ALA A 241 -13.69 12.58 8.57
CA ALA A 241 -15.10 12.98 8.51
C ALA A 241 -15.49 13.86 9.70
N MET A 242 -15.04 13.52 10.91
CA MET A 242 -15.25 14.32 12.14
C MET A 242 -14.65 15.73 11.98
N ARG A 243 -13.40 15.84 11.54
CA ARG A 243 -12.75 17.13 11.29
C ARG A 243 -13.45 17.94 10.19
N GLY A 244 -13.95 17.26 9.17
CA GLY A 244 -14.72 17.86 8.08
C GLY A 244 -16.09 18.40 8.47
N GLY A 245 -16.51 18.21 9.74
CA GLY A 245 -17.78 18.73 10.24
C GLY A 245 -18.97 17.82 9.98
N ALA A 246 -18.76 16.50 9.92
CA ALA A 246 -19.87 15.54 9.92
C ALA A 246 -20.75 15.70 11.17
N GLU A 247 -22.05 15.56 11.00
CA GLU A 247 -23.01 15.60 12.11
C GLU A 247 -23.05 14.28 12.92
N CYS A 248 -22.82 13.17 12.23
CA CYS A 248 -22.77 11.85 12.80
C CYS A 248 -21.80 10.97 11.99
N VAL A 249 -20.99 10.16 12.66
CA VAL A 249 -20.04 9.25 12.03
C VAL A 249 -20.17 7.87 12.65
N HIS A 250 -20.54 6.89 11.84
CA HIS A 250 -20.55 5.48 12.26
C HIS A 250 -19.41 4.72 11.58
N SER A 251 -18.64 3.99 12.39
CA SER A 251 -17.52 3.16 11.95
C SER A 251 -17.87 1.68 12.12
N VAL A 252 -17.62 0.86 11.10
CA VAL A 252 -17.94 -0.57 11.14
C VAL A 252 -16.74 -1.38 10.69
N ASP A 253 -16.32 -2.34 11.49
CA ASP A 253 -15.31 -3.35 11.15
C ASP A 253 -15.63 -4.66 11.87
N ALA A 254 -15.30 -5.79 11.29
CA ALA A 254 -15.51 -7.09 11.93
C ALA A 254 -14.51 -7.37 13.06
N SER A 255 -13.42 -6.62 13.13
CA SER A 255 -12.36 -6.77 14.13
C SER A 255 -12.61 -5.87 15.34
N GLU A 256 -12.86 -6.46 16.52
CA GLU A 256 -12.94 -5.71 17.77
C GLU A 256 -11.67 -4.88 18.06
N GLN A 257 -10.49 -5.37 17.68
CA GLN A 257 -9.24 -4.62 17.86
C GLN A 257 -9.22 -3.38 16.95
N ALA A 258 -9.70 -3.49 15.72
CA ALA A 258 -9.82 -2.35 14.80
C ALA A 258 -10.78 -1.30 15.37
N ILE A 259 -11.90 -1.73 15.95
CA ILE A 259 -12.88 -0.84 16.58
C ILE A 259 -12.27 -0.14 17.79
N ARG A 260 -11.58 -0.85 18.68
CA ARG A 260 -10.87 -0.20 19.81
C ARG A 260 -9.85 0.84 19.36
N LEU A 261 -9.10 0.57 18.29
CA LEU A 261 -8.16 1.55 17.72
C LEU A 261 -8.88 2.73 17.07
N THR A 262 -10.03 2.49 16.44
CA THR A 262 -10.88 3.56 15.89
C THR A 262 -11.34 4.51 17.00
N GLU A 263 -11.89 3.98 18.09
CA GLU A 263 -12.34 4.76 19.25
C GLU A 263 -11.17 5.53 19.88
N ALA A 264 -9.99 4.89 20.02
CA ALA A 264 -8.80 5.57 20.53
C ALA A 264 -8.36 6.72 19.62
N ASN A 265 -8.37 6.55 18.30
CA ASN A 265 -8.00 7.59 17.34
C ASN A 265 -9.01 8.75 17.32
N ILE A 266 -10.30 8.46 17.47
CA ILE A 266 -11.33 9.49 17.63
C ILE A 266 -11.09 10.28 18.92
N ALA A 267 -10.95 9.61 20.05
CA ALA A 267 -10.71 10.26 21.36
C ALA A 267 -9.42 11.09 21.37
N LEU A 268 -8.38 10.64 20.67
CA LEU A 268 -7.10 11.35 20.55
C LEU A 268 -7.23 12.72 19.86
N ASN A 269 -8.18 12.86 18.92
CA ASN A 269 -8.39 14.07 18.14
C ASN A 269 -9.62 14.87 18.60
N PHE A 270 -10.65 14.21 19.12
CA PHE A 270 -11.94 14.79 19.47
C PHE A 270 -12.40 14.26 20.85
N PRO A 271 -11.72 14.65 21.95
CA PRO A 271 -12.09 14.16 23.27
C PRO A 271 -13.51 14.61 23.64
N ASN A 272 -14.31 13.68 24.15
CA ASN A 272 -15.72 13.89 24.57
C ASN A 272 -16.68 14.31 23.44
N ASP A 273 -16.36 14.00 22.18
CA ASP A 273 -17.25 14.27 21.06
C ASP A 273 -18.19 13.07 20.83
N GLU A 274 -19.49 13.28 21.01
CA GLU A 274 -20.52 12.24 20.95
C GLU A 274 -21.02 11.95 19.52
N ARG A 275 -20.47 12.60 18.50
CA ARG A 275 -20.89 12.40 17.10
C ARG A 275 -20.46 11.06 16.50
N HIS A 276 -19.60 10.29 17.19
CA HIS A 276 -19.04 9.04 16.68
C HIS A 276 -19.56 7.82 17.43
N GLU A 277 -19.96 6.80 16.68
CA GLU A 277 -20.25 5.46 17.19
C GLU A 277 -19.50 4.40 16.37
N ALA A 278 -19.05 3.33 17.02
CA ALA A 278 -18.31 2.24 16.39
C ALA A 278 -18.94 0.88 16.67
N TYR A 279 -18.91 -0.01 15.66
CA TYR A 279 -19.57 -1.31 15.70
C TYR A 279 -18.62 -2.42 15.24
N ALA A 280 -18.36 -3.38 16.13
CA ALA A 280 -17.63 -4.62 15.82
C ALA A 280 -18.59 -5.62 15.16
N GLU A 281 -18.84 -5.50 13.85
CA GLU A 281 -19.84 -6.29 13.13
C GLU A 281 -19.41 -6.57 11.69
N ASP A 282 -19.88 -7.68 11.12
CA ASP A 282 -19.75 -7.96 9.69
C ASP A 282 -20.39 -6.86 8.85
N ALA A 283 -19.60 -6.32 7.91
CA ALA A 283 -20.00 -5.16 7.11
C ALA A 283 -21.28 -5.40 6.29
N PHE A 284 -21.47 -6.59 5.72
CA PHE A 284 -22.68 -6.90 4.95
C PHE A 284 -23.90 -6.99 5.84
N LYS A 285 -23.78 -7.61 7.03
CA LYS A 285 -24.88 -7.70 8.00
C LYS A 285 -25.28 -6.31 8.49
N PHE A 286 -24.30 -5.49 8.86
CA PHE A 286 -24.56 -4.12 9.28
C PHE A 286 -25.27 -3.33 8.18
N LEU A 287 -24.75 -3.34 6.95
CA LEU A 287 -25.31 -2.60 5.84
C LEU A 287 -26.72 -3.06 5.46
N ASP A 288 -27.02 -4.37 5.56
CA ASP A 288 -28.36 -4.92 5.31
C ASP A 288 -29.39 -4.40 6.33
N ARG A 289 -29.03 -4.33 7.64
CA ARG A 289 -29.93 -3.83 8.70
C ARG A 289 -29.94 -2.31 8.85
N ALA A 290 -28.91 -1.61 8.35
CA ALA A 290 -28.82 -0.16 8.46
C ALA A 290 -30.00 0.53 7.77
N GLY A 291 -30.51 1.57 8.42
CA GLY A 291 -31.50 2.47 7.83
C GLY A 291 -30.90 3.30 6.68
N SER A 292 -31.77 3.93 5.89
CA SER A 292 -31.37 4.83 4.80
C SER A 292 -31.09 6.26 5.33
N ASN A 293 -30.25 6.38 6.36
CA ASN A 293 -30.05 7.66 7.08
C ASN A 293 -28.73 8.33 6.73
N TYR A 294 -27.87 7.72 5.91
CA TYR A 294 -26.55 8.23 5.59
C TYR A 294 -26.53 9.07 4.33
N ASP A 295 -25.80 10.17 4.40
CA ASP A 295 -25.55 11.09 3.29
C ASP A 295 -24.21 10.82 2.61
N LEU A 296 -23.28 10.12 3.32
CA LEU A 296 -21.98 9.73 2.82
C LEU A 296 -21.63 8.33 3.30
N ILE A 297 -21.23 7.44 2.38
CA ILE A 297 -20.81 6.08 2.69
C ILE A 297 -19.42 5.81 2.12
N VAL A 298 -18.55 5.22 2.93
CA VAL A 298 -17.23 4.71 2.52
C VAL A 298 -17.28 3.19 2.45
N LEU A 299 -16.83 2.62 1.34
CA LEU A 299 -16.69 1.20 1.10
C LEU A 299 -15.22 0.90 0.73
N ASP A 300 -14.40 0.56 1.72
CA ASP A 300 -12.98 0.21 1.53
C ASP A 300 -12.69 -1.24 1.95
N PRO A 301 -13.29 -2.24 1.27
CA PRO A 301 -13.16 -3.62 1.65
C PRO A 301 -11.74 -4.14 1.44
N PRO A 302 -11.33 -5.19 2.16
CA PRO A 302 -10.10 -5.92 1.86
C PRO A 302 -10.16 -6.49 0.44
N ALA A 303 -8.99 -6.80 -0.15
CA ALA A 303 -8.91 -7.36 -1.49
C ALA A 303 -9.72 -8.66 -1.60
N PHE A 304 -10.82 -8.64 -2.35
CA PHE A 304 -11.66 -9.83 -2.58
C PHE A 304 -11.00 -10.87 -3.49
N ALA A 305 -9.97 -10.49 -4.25
CA ALA A 305 -9.15 -11.42 -5.01
C ALA A 305 -7.66 -11.12 -4.82
N LYS A 306 -6.91 -12.11 -4.36
CA LYS A 306 -5.44 -12.08 -4.34
C LYS A 306 -4.83 -12.65 -5.63
N HIS A 307 -5.56 -13.55 -6.30
CA HIS A 307 -5.13 -14.24 -7.53
C HIS A 307 -6.22 -14.18 -8.59
N LYS A 308 -5.83 -14.36 -9.86
CA LYS A 308 -6.74 -14.27 -11.02
C LYS A 308 -7.89 -15.28 -10.96
N ASP A 309 -7.69 -16.43 -10.35
CA ASP A 309 -8.72 -17.47 -10.21
C ASP A 309 -9.93 -17.00 -9.40
N ALA A 310 -9.72 -16.08 -8.44
CA ALA A 310 -10.77 -15.50 -7.61
C ALA A 310 -11.48 -14.28 -8.27
N LEU A 311 -11.05 -13.85 -9.45
CA LEU A 311 -11.51 -12.60 -10.09
C LEU A 311 -13.05 -12.54 -10.22
N ARG A 312 -13.69 -13.60 -10.73
CA ARG A 312 -15.14 -13.64 -10.92
C ARG A 312 -15.92 -13.46 -9.62
N ASN A 313 -15.45 -14.10 -8.55
CA ASN A 313 -16.07 -13.98 -7.23
C ASN A 313 -15.84 -12.61 -6.61
N ALA A 314 -14.66 -12.04 -6.80
CA ALA A 314 -14.34 -10.68 -6.36
C ALA A 314 -15.27 -9.64 -7.03
N LEU A 315 -15.44 -9.71 -8.35
CA LEU A 315 -16.35 -8.82 -9.08
C LEU A 315 -17.80 -8.93 -8.58
N LYS A 316 -18.29 -10.15 -8.30
CA LYS A 316 -19.60 -10.36 -7.67
C LYS A 316 -19.68 -9.71 -6.27
N GLY A 317 -18.60 -9.82 -5.47
CA GLY A 317 -18.51 -9.21 -4.14
C GLY A 317 -18.61 -7.68 -4.22
N TYR A 318 -17.83 -7.05 -5.10
CA TYR A 318 -17.90 -5.60 -5.34
C TYR A 318 -19.28 -5.16 -5.85
N THR A 319 -19.88 -5.92 -6.79
CA THR A 319 -21.22 -5.62 -7.28
C THR A 319 -22.24 -5.67 -6.16
N ARG A 320 -22.25 -6.74 -5.35
CA ARG A 320 -23.20 -6.91 -4.23
C ARG A 320 -23.05 -5.79 -3.20
N LEU A 321 -21.80 -5.49 -2.77
CA LEU A 321 -21.52 -4.46 -1.77
C LEU A 321 -22.04 -3.09 -2.22
N ASN A 322 -21.68 -2.68 -3.44
CA ASN A 322 -22.10 -1.40 -3.98
C ASN A 322 -23.61 -1.33 -4.22
N ALA A 323 -24.25 -2.42 -4.69
CA ALA A 323 -25.69 -2.44 -4.91
C ALA A 323 -26.50 -2.26 -3.60
N ILE A 324 -26.03 -2.81 -2.48
CA ILE A 324 -26.65 -2.58 -1.17
C ILE A 324 -26.47 -1.12 -0.78
N ALA A 325 -25.24 -0.58 -0.88
CA ALA A 325 -24.96 0.82 -0.53
C ALA A 325 -25.79 1.81 -1.35
N PHE A 326 -25.95 1.58 -2.66
CA PHE A 326 -26.80 2.43 -3.51
C PHE A 326 -28.27 2.44 -3.09
N ARG A 327 -28.80 1.33 -2.57
CA ARG A 327 -30.17 1.27 -2.03
C ARG A 327 -30.31 1.95 -0.67
N LYS A 328 -29.22 1.99 0.12
CA LYS A 328 -29.22 2.49 1.50
C LYS A 328 -28.88 3.97 1.64
N ILE A 329 -28.15 4.53 0.68
CA ILE A 329 -27.79 5.95 0.74
C ILE A 329 -28.98 6.83 0.42
N LYS A 330 -29.08 7.99 1.09
CA LYS A 330 -30.10 9.00 0.78
C LYS A 330 -29.98 9.50 -0.67
N PRO A 331 -31.07 9.94 -1.29
CA PRO A 331 -31.00 10.68 -2.54
C PRO A 331 -30.11 11.93 -2.40
N GLY A 332 -29.21 12.16 -3.37
CA GLY A 332 -28.21 13.22 -3.29
C GLY A 332 -26.99 12.87 -2.43
N GLY A 333 -26.90 11.63 -1.96
CA GLY A 333 -25.78 11.16 -1.16
C GLY A 333 -24.54 10.81 -1.99
N ILE A 334 -23.41 10.66 -1.30
CA ILE A 334 -22.10 10.41 -1.90
C ILE A 334 -21.52 9.10 -1.41
N ILE A 335 -20.99 8.27 -2.32
CA ILE A 335 -20.30 7.04 -1.99
C ILE A 335 -18.85 7.11 -2.43
N PHE A 336 -17.93 6.83 -1.52
CA PHE A 336 -16.54 6.51 -1.80
C PHE A 336 -16.41 5.00 -1.83
N THR A 337 -16.03 4.41 -2.95
CA THR A 337 -15.87 2.96 -3.10
C THR A 337 -14.51 2.60 -3.66
N PHE A 338 -13.85 1.59 -3.08
CA PHE A 338 -12.47 1.25 -3.36
C PHE A 338 -12.27 -0.23 -3.69
N SER A 339 -11.17 -0.51 -4.38
CA SER A 339 -10.58 -1.84 -4.54
C SER A 339 -9.05 -1.74 -4.53
N CYS A 340 -8.42 -2.44 -3.59
CA CYS A 340 -6.96 -2.62 -3.52
C CYS A 340 -6.49 -3.93 -4.18
N SER A 341 -7.38 -4.68 -4.86
CA SER A 341 -7.05 -5.96 -5.49
C SER A 341 -6.23 -5.77 -6.77
N GLN A 342 -5.01 -6.30 -6.81
CA GLN A 342 -4.18 -6.31 -8.03
C GLN A 342 -4.80 -7.15 -9.16
N ALA A 343 -5.59 -8.19 -8.82
CA ALA A 343 -6.25 -9.04 -9.80
C ALA A 343 -7.41 -8.35 -10.53
N VAL A 344 -7.93 -7.26 -9.99
CA VAL A 344 -9.04 -6.48 -10.55
C VAL A 344 -8.49 -5.18 -11.11
N ASN A 345 -8.57 -4.97 -12.42
CA ASN A 345 -8.16 -3.72 -13.06
C ASN A 345 -9.25 -2.63 -12.95
N LYS A 346 -8.92 -1.40 -13.37
CA LYS A 346 -9.82 -0.23 -13.29
C LYS A 346 -11.15 -0.45 -14.01
N ASP A 347 -11.09 -0.98 -15.23
CA ASP A 347 -12.29 -1.19 -16.06
C ASP A 347 -13.20 -2.26 -15.46
N GLN A 348 -12.62 -3.33 -14.95
CA GLN A 348 -13.35 -4.40 -14.26
C GLN A 348 -14.03 -3.90 -12.98
N PHE A 349 -13.33 -3.09 -12.17
CA PHE A 349 -13.91 -2.49 -10.98
C PHE A 349 -15.05 -1.54 -11.35
N ARG A 350 -14.84 -0.65 -12.32
CA ARG A 350 -15.87 0.27 -12.83
C ARG A 350 -17.10 -0.50 -13.37
N LEU A 351 -16.89 -1.61 -14.08
CA LEU A 351 -17.97 -2.45 -14.59
C LEU A 351 -18.79 -3.10 -13.45
N ALA A 352 -18.11 -3.54 -12.37
CA ALA A 352 -18.80 -4.08 -11.19
C ALA A 352 -19.69 -3.01 -10.51
N VAL A 353 -19.17 -1.78 -10.37
CA VAL A 353 -19.91 -0.65 -9.80
C VAL A 353 -21.05 -0.22 -10.74
N PHE A 354 -20.84 -0.17 -12.04
CA PHE A 354 -21.91 0.06 -13.05
C PHE A 354 -23.03 -0.96 -12.92
N THR A 355 -22.69 -2.24 -12.84
CA THR A 355 -23.67 -3.32 -12.68
C THR A 355 -24.46 -3.14 -11.39
N ALA A 356 -23.82 -2.75 -10.30
CA ALA A 356 -24.45 -2.47 -9.02
C ALA A 356 -25.43 -1.29 -9.11
N ALA A 357 -25.06 -0.20 -9.79
CA ALA A 357 -25.92 0.96 -10.02
C ALA A 357 -27.17 0.56 -10.82
N ALA A 358 -26.99 -0.16 -11.92
CA ALA A 358 -28.11 -0.66 -12.73
C ALA A 358 -29.08 -1.55 -11.92
N GLN A 359 -28.56 -2.46 -11.08
CA GLN A 359 -29.35 -3.32 -10.20
C GLN A 359 -30.10 -2.55 -9.10
N SER A 360 -29.58 -1.38 -8.69
CA SER A 360 -30.23 -0.56 -7.67
C SER A 360 -31.37 0.31 -8.22
N GLY A 361 -31.43 0.48 -9.54
CA GLY A 361 -32.38 1.39 -10.20
C GLY A 361 -32.10 2.88 -9.97
N ARG A 362 -30.92 3.25 -9.41
CA ARG A 362 -30.55 4.62 -9.10
C ARG A 362 -29.72 5.23 -10.23
N HIS A 363 -29.88 6.54 -10.45
CA HIS A 363 -28.95 7.29 -11.28
C HIS A 363 -27.69 7.60 -10.49
N VAL A 364 -26.54 7.24 -11.04
CA VAL A 364 -25.24 7.37 -10.36
C VAL A 364 -24.27 8.08 -11.29
N ARG A 365 -23.61 9.12 -10.78
CA ARG A 365 -22.57 9.90 -11.49
C ARG A 365 -21.23 9.72 -10.81
N ILE A 366 -20.17 9.57 -11.61
CA ILE A 366 -18.79 9.56 -11.11
C ILE A 366 -18.31 11.00 -10.96
N LEU A 367 -17.99 11.42 -9.73
CA LEU A 367 -17.41 12.73 -9.45
C LEU A 367 -15.88 12.69 -9.55
N HIS A 368 -15.25 11.65 -9.00
CA HIS A 368 -13.81 11.49 -9.02
C HIS A 368 -13.42 10.03 -9.32
N GLN A 369 -12.27 9.87 -9.98
CA GLN A 369 -11.55 8.60 -10.09
C GLN A 369 -10.32 8.70 -9.20
N LEU A 370 -10.17 7.76 -8.25
CA LEU A 370 -9.17 7.79 -7.20
C LEU A 370 -8.12 6.71 -7.43
N HIS A 371 -6.93 6.97 -6.94
CA HIS A 371 -5.77 6.09 -6.99
C HIS A 371 -4.91 6.25 -5.73
N GLN A 372 -3.78 5.53 -5.66
CA GLN A 372 -2.79 5.70 -4.60
C GLN A 372 -2.16 7.11 -4.64
N PRO A 373 -1.74 7.65 -3.47
CA PRO A 373 -1.17 8.99 -3.38
C PRO A 373 0.25 9.06 -3.97
N ALA A 374 0.78 10.27 -4.12
CA ALA A 374 2.05 10.53 -4.80
C ALA A 374 3.27 9.88 -4.13
N ASP A 375 3.22 9.59 -2.83
CA ASP A 375 4.27 8.84 -2.12
C ASP A 375 4.24 7.32 -2.37
N HIS A 376 3.30 6.86 -3.18
CA HIS A 376 3.25 5.50 -3.73
C HIS A 376 3.50 5.54 -5.25
N PRO A 377 4.68 5.99 -5.71
CA PRO A 377 4.93 6.22 -7.12
C PRO A 377 4.87 4.93 -7.92
N ILE A 378 4.35 5.05 -9.15
CA ILE A 378 4.36 3.97 -10.12
C ILE A 378 5.55 4.20 -11.05
N ASN A 379 6.41 3.21 -11.18
CA ASN A 379 7.45 3.25 -12.18
C ASN A 379 6.80 3.18 -13.58
N ILE A 380 7.04 4.17 -14.42
CA ILE A 380 6.44 4.23 -15.76
C ILE A 380 6.76 3.01 -16.63
N TYR A 381 7.87 2.33 -16.33
CA TYR A 381 8.29 1.11 -17.01
C TYR A 381 7.73 -0.18 -16.38
N HIS A 382 6.95 -0.02 -15.28
CA HIS A 382 6.37 -1.13 -14.51
C HIS A 382 4.94 -0.75 -14.06
N PRO A 383 3.97 -0.78 -14.98
CA PRO A 383 2.59 -0.38 -14.70
C PRO A 383 1.87 -1.30 -13.69
N GLU A 384 2.42 -2.49 -13.43
CA GLU A 384 1.93 -3.42 -12.41
C GLU A 384 1.97 -2.86 -10.98
N GLY A 385 2.71 -1.75 -10.76
CA GLY A 385 2.72 -0.99 -9.51
C GLY A 385 1.41 -0.26 -9.20
N GLU A 386 0.49 -0.14 -10.16
CA GLU A 386 -0.82 0.45 -9.95
C GLU A 386 -1.79 -0.57 -9.33
N TYR A 387 -2.27 -0.33 -8.10
CA TYR A 387 -3.11 -1.29 -7.41
C TYR A 387 -4.38 -0.71 -6.77
N LEU A 388 -4.37 0.54 -6.29
CA LEU A 388 -5.52 1.17 -5.66
C LEU A 388 -6.42 1.83 -6.71
N LYS A 389 -7.69 1.50 -6.71
CA LYS A 389 -8.74 2.09 -7.54
C LYS A 389 -9.88 2.54 -6.66
N GLY A 390 -10.38 3.74 -6.89
CA GLY A 390 -11.53 4.24 -6.18
C GLY A 390 -12.42 5.10 -7.08
N LEU A 391 -13.67 5.21 -6.68
CA LEU A 391 -14.65 6.10 -7.31
C LEU A 391 -15.37 6.89 -6.22
N VAL A 392 -15.55 8.18 -6.47
CA VAL A 392 -16.51 9.01 -5.72
C VAL A 392 -17.75 9.15 -6.56
N LEU A 393 -18.88 8.75 -6.01
CA LEU A 393 -20.14 8.58 -6.72
C LEU A 393 -21.23 9.45 -6.09
N TYR A 394 -21.93 10.23 -6.91
CA TYR A 394 -23.15 10.93 -6.51
C TYR A 394 -24.35 10.08 -6.90
N VAL A 395 -25.27 9.87 -5.98
CA VAL A 395 -26.43 8.95 -6.12
C VAL A 395 -27.72 9.74 -6.00
N GLU A 396 -28.49 9.79 -7.09
CA GLU A 396 -29.81 10.48 -7.16
C GLU A 396 -30.93 9.64 -6.59
#